data_375b8ea2dba02ef75aee51404f3e36f4
#
_entry.id   375b8ea2dba02ef75aee51404f3e36f4
#
_cell.length_a   1.000
_cell.length_b   1.000
_cell.length_c   1.000
_cell.angle_alpha   90.00
_cell.angle_beta   90.00
_cell.angle_gamma   90.00
#
_symmetry.space_group_name_H-M   'P 1'
#
loop_
_entity.id
_entity.type
_entity.pdbx_description
1 polymer ?
#
loop_
_entity_poly.entity_id
_entity_poly.type
_entity_poly.pdbx_seq_one_letter_code
_entity_poly.pdbx_strand_id
1 'polypeptide(L)'
;MEEPGRNSTYGARGADGIGVECVLFNEEYMTCTWGSRETLTANYSLYYWYENRSPVVECKHYLQDQGVSIGXGESEIIQFQPFHVLVNASLGGKTLEIPSKRMELQDLVKPEAPVNLTIYNVSSNQLQLTWTSPYPKAQCLEHAVKYKSNKDTSWTEQRVKGDVFSFPSVDYEKYYTFYVRSKINSYCGSTQLWSEWSIPVVWGSNSTSKGTVEEQLHWFWIHTVLIPIASCLLLLVLVVLLVRMERVWVILMPRIPNPSKNFDELFITHKGNFQEWAGVPKDLVESFKPNYSEHICYVSELPPRQSCQPLAKSKEEAPNGIE
;
A
#
# COMPACT_ATOMS: atom_id res chain seq x y z
N MET A 1 -18.98 -50.85 -36.53
CA MET A 1 -19.60 -49.53 -36.31
C MET A 1 -18.74 -48.78 -35.29
N GLU A 2 -17.88 -47.91 -35.78
CA GLU A 2 -16.99 -47.12 -34.93
C GLU A 2 -17.68 -45.79 -34.60
N GLU A 3 -17.72 -45.45 -33.33
CA GLU A 3 -18.14 -44.11 -32.90
C GLU A 3 -16.97 -43.12 -33.12
N PRO A 4 -17.22 -41.95 -33.67
CA PRO A 4 -16.16 -40.95 -33.85
C PRO A 4 -15.81 -40.30 -32.55
N GLY A 5 -14.51 -40.25 -32.28
CA GLY A 5 -13.93 -39.67 -31.06
C GLY A 5 -14.23 -38.18 -30.96
N ARG A 6 -14.55 -37.77 -29.71
CA ARG A 6 -14.77 -36.39 -29.35
C ARG A 6 -13.43 -35.66 -29.33
N ASN A 7 -13.17 -34.89 -30.39
CA ASN A 7 -12.01 -34.00 -30.44
C ASN A 7 -12.12 -32.95 -29.30
N SER A 8 -11.25 -33.10 -28.34
CA SER A 8 -11.00 -32.03 -27.38
C SER A 8 -10.24 -30.90 -28.10
N THR A 9 -10.96 -29.88 -28.49
CA THR A 9 -10.35 -28.66 -28.99
C THR A 9 -9.62 -27.98 -27.85
N TYR A 10 -8.31 -28.17 -27.78
CA TYR A 10 -7.44 -27.27 -27.05
C TYR A 10 -7.59 -25.89 -27.71
N GLY A 11 -8.29 -25.00 -27.03
CA GLY A 11 -8.43 -23.63 -27.46
C GLY A 11 -7.03 -23.02 -27.66
N ALA A 12 -6.86 -22.39 -28.80
CA ALA A 12 -5.64 -21.66 -29.10
C ALA A 12 -5.30 -20.72 -27.95
N ARG A 13 -4.07 -20.79 -27.45
CA ARG A 13 -3.51 -19.77 -26.58
C ARG A 13 -3.40 -18.50 -27.41
N GLY A 14 -4.48 -17.72 -27.38
CA GLY A 14 -4.44 -16.36 -27.90
C GLY A 14 -3.43 -15.57 -27.09
N ALA A 15 -2.88 -14.54 -27.70
CA ALA A 15 -1.96 -13.61 -27.07
C ALA A 15 -2.42 -13.30 -25.65
N ASP A 16 -1.56 -13.57 -24.68
CA ASP A 16 -1.88 -13.43 -23.26
C ASP A 16 -2.19 -11.96 -22.98
N GLY A 17 -3.46 -11.62 -23.13
CA GLY A 17 -3.96 -10.31 -22.78
C GLY A 17 -3.83 -10.08 -21.27
N ILE A 18 -3.52 -8.87 -20.91
CA ILE A 18 -3.49 -8.44 -19.52
C ILE A 18 -4.86 -8.74 -18.91
N GLY A 19 -4.91 -9.68 -17.99
CA GLY A 19 -6.14 -10.05 -17.29
C GLY A 19 -6.27 -9.31 -15.96
N VAL A 20 -7.52 -9.05 -15.55
CA VAL A 20 -7.80 -8.54 -14.20
C VAL A 20 -8.25 -9.70 -13.34
N GLU A 21 -7.62 -9.88 -12.19
CA GLU A 21 -7.99 -10.89 -11.20
C GLU A 21 -8.32 -10.19 -9.89
N CYS A 22 -9.49 -10.46 -9.34
CA CYS A 22 -9.94 -9.88 -8.08
C CYS A 22 -10.15 -10.98 -7.05
N VAL A 23 -9.84 -10.67 -5.80
CA VAL A 23 -10.03 -11.55 -4.65
C VAL A 23 -10.69 -10.73 -3.53
N LEU A 24 -11.74 -11.30 -2.94
CA LEU A 24 -12.48 -10.69 -1.83
C LEU A 24 -12.10 -11.43 -0.53
N PHE A 25 -11.33 -10.80 0.31
CA PHE A 25 -10.81 -11.39 1.56
C PHE A 25 -11.84 -11.26 2.67
N ASN A 26 -12.23 -12.37 3.26
CA ASN A 26 -13.18 -12.48 4.39
C ASN A 26 -14.52 -11.77 4.18
N GLU A 27 -14.90 -11.45 2.95
CA GLU A 27 -16.05 -10.58 2.61
C GLU A 27 -15.87 -9.14 3.13
N GLU A 28 -14.67 -8.73 3.51
CA GLU A 28 -14.41 -7.42 4.11
C GLU A 28 -13.74 -6.44 3.15
N TYR A 29 -12.77 -6.90 2.39
CA TYR A 29 -12.06 -6.03 1.45
C TYR A 29 -11.66 -6.80 0.20
N MET A 30 -11.65 -6.10 -0.92
CA MET A 30 -11.32 -6.68 -2.21
C MET A 30 -10.02 -6.09 -2.75
N THR A 31 -9.18 -6.94 -3.30
CA THR A 31 -8.04 -6.51 -4.09
C THR A 31 -8.16 -7.03 -5.51
N CYS A 32 -7.88 -6.16 -6.46
CA CYS A 32 -7.78 -6.54 -7.88
C CYS A 32 -6.36 -6.30 -8.34
N THR A 33 -5.80 -7.24 -9.09
CA THR A 33 -4.47 -7.13 -9.67
C THR A 33 -4.56 -7.32 -11.18
N TRP A 34 -3.65 -6.71 -11.91
CA TRP A 34 -3.63 -6.77 -13.37
C TRP A 34 -2.19 -6.69 -13.88
N GLY A 35 -2.01 -7.11 -15.13
CA GLY A 35 -0.75 -7.02 -15.82
C GLY A 35 0.20 -8.16 -15.55
N SER A 36 1.22 -8.23 -16.37
CA SER A 36 2.37 -9.10 -16.17
C SER A 36 3.60 -8.26 -15.81
N ARG A 37 4.60 -8.88 -15.22
CA ARG A 37 5.87 -8.21 -14.85
C ARG A 37 6.56 -7.49 -16.01
N GLU A 38 6.21 -7.85 -17.25
CA GLU A 38 6.83 -7.27 -18.45
C GLU A 38 6.20 -5.95 -18.91
N THR A 39 5.03 -5.56 -18.34
CA THR A 39 4.30 -4.35 -18.75
C THR A 39 4.32 -3.24 -17.70
N LEU A 40 5.32 -3.23 -16.82
CA LEU A 40 5.40 -2.37 -15.64
C LEU A 40 5.62 -0.87 -15.90
N THR A 41 5.65 -0.43 -17.15
CA THR A 41 5.94 0.98 -17.47
C THR A 41 4.69 1.81 -17.79
N ALA A 42 3.50 1.19 -17.81
CA ALA A 42 2.25 1.88 -18.12
C ALA A 42 1.59 2.44 -16.86
N ASN A 43 0.93 3.58 -17.00
CA ASN A 43 0.05 4.09 -15.96
C ASN A 43 -1.32 3.42 -16.11
N TYR A 44 -1.79 2.84 -15.03
CA TYR A 44 -3.04 2.08 -15.01
C TYR A 44 -4.10 2.84 -14.23
N SER A 45 -5.33 2.86 -14.74
CA SER A 45 -6.52 3.34 -14.04
C SER A 45 -7.59 2.25 -14.07
N LEU A 46 -8.16 1.96 -12.92
CA LEU A 46 -9.21 0.94 -12.77
C LEU A 46 -10.54 1.66 -12.52
N TYR A 47 -11.56 1.21 -13.25
CA TYR A 47 -12.93 1.67 -13.12
C TYR A 47 -13.81 0.49 -12.78
N TYR A 48 -14.81 0.69 -11.92
CA TYR A 48 -15.75 -0.35 -11.56
C TYR A 48 -17.18 0.20 -11.45
N TRP A 49 -18.16 -0.65 -11.65
CA TRP A 49 -19.58 -0.31 -11.48
C TRP A 49 -20.37 -1.57 -11.17
N TYR A 50 -21.46 -1.40 -10.47
CA TYR A 50 -22.40 -2.49 -10.18
C TYR A 50 -23.47 -2.55 -11.26
N GLU A 51 -23.91 -3.77 -11.61
CA GLU A 51 -24.82 -4.00 -12.75
C GLU A 51 -26.10 -3.16 -12.68
N ASN A 52 -26.61 -2.92 -11.49
CA ASN A 52 -27.84 -2.16 -11.26
C ASN A 52 -27.60 -0.75 -10.71
N ARG A 53 -26.38 -0.24 -10.73
CA ARG A 53 -26.01 1.07 -10.19
C ARG A 53 -25.03 1.82 -11.10
N SER A 54 -25.43 3.00 -11.45
CA SER A 54 -24.63 4.00 -12.12
C SER A 54 -24.33 5.12 -11.12
N PRO A 55 -23.19 5.79 -11.14
CA PRO A 55 -22.18 5.90 -12.20
C PRO A 55 -21.00 4.92 -12.08
N VAL A 56 -20.18 4.91 -13.12
CA VAL A 56 -18.87 4.27 -13.12
C VAL A 56 -17.97 5.02 -12.15
N VAL A 57 -17.29 4.29 -11.28
CA VAL A 57 -16.41 4.86 -10.24
C VAL A 57 -14.96 4.49 -10.55
N GLU A 58 -14.08 5.48 -10.46
CA GLU A 58 -12.63 5.23 -10.53
C GLU A 58 -12.12 4.83 -9.15
N CYS A 59 -11.29 3.81 -9.11
CA CYS A 59 -10.63 3.36 -7.89
C CYS A 59 -9.77 4.48 -7.31
N LYS A 60 -9.85 4.69 -6.01
CA LYS A 60 -9.08 5.74 -5.31
C LYS A 60 -7.85 5.19 -4.58
N HIS A 61 -7.84 3.92 -4.29
CA HIS A 61 -6.82 3.29 -3.46
C HIS A 61 -6.02 2.26 -4.26
N TYR A 62 -4.97 2.72 -4.91
CA TYR A 62 -4.10 1.87 -5.71
C TYR A 62 -2.99 1.25 -4.89
N LEU A 63 -2.80 -0.05 -5.08
CA LEU A 63 -1.61 -0.76 -4.62
C LEU A 63 -0.48 -0.46 -5.60
N GLN A 64 0.66 -0.04 -5.10
CA GLN A 64 1.79 0.37 -5.95
C GLN A 64 3.02 -0.49 -5.69
N ASP A 65 3.70 -0.83 -6.77
CA ASP A 65 5.02 -1.45 -6.73
C ASP A 65 5.96 -0.60 -7.60
N GLN A 66 7.04 -0.10 -7.00
CA GLN A 66 8.02 0.77 -7.65
C GLN A 66 7.39 1.98 -8.38
N GLY A 67 6.31 2.53 -7.79
CA GLY A 67 5.63 3.70 -8.34
C GLY A 67 4.64 3.40 -9.46
N VAL A 68 4.39 2.13 -9.76
CA VAL A 68 3.41 1.71 -10.77
C VAL A 68 2.21 1.08 -10.08
N SER A 69 1.00 1.44 -10.51
CA SER A 69 -0.25 0.86 -9.95
C SER A 69 -0.41 -0.58 -10.44
N ILE A 70 -0.40 -1.52 -9.50
CA ILE A 70 -0.54 -2.95 -9.78
C ILE A 70 -1.87 -3.55 -9.30
N GLY A 71 -2.65 -2.80 -8.57
CA GLY A 71 -3.91 -3.27 -8.06
C GLY A 71 -4.76 -2.24 -7.34
N UNK A 72 -5.96 -2.38 -6.91
CA UNK A 72 -6.72 -1.69 -6.30
C UNK A 72 -7.12 -2.30 -5.16
N GLY A 73 -7.42 -1.68 -4.27
CA GLY A 73 -8.02 -2.17 -3.04
C GLY A 73 -9.32 -1.42 -2.74
N GLU A 74 -10.35 -2.12 -2.40
CA GLU A 74 -11.65 -1.52 -2.07
C GLU A 74 -12.27 -2.19 -0.86
N SER A 75 -12.74 -1.40 0.11
CA SER A 75 -13.36 -1.89 1.34
C SER A 75 -14.87 -1.69 1.38
N GLU A 76 -15.42 -0.81 0.54
CA GLU A 76 -16.87 -0.56 0.49
C GLU A 76 -17.53 -1.41 -0.61
N ILE A 77 -17.71 -2.68 -0.34
CA ILE A 77 -18.21 -3.65 -1.32
C ILE A 77 -19.68 -3.92 -1.05
N ILE A 78 -20.50 -3.79 -2.10
CA ILE A 78 -21.92 -4.10 -2.03
C ILE A 78 -22.09 -5.59 -2.32
N GLN A 79 -22.44 -6.36 -1.29
CA GLN A 79 -22.61 -7.81 -1.40
C GLN A 79 -23.81 -8.17 -2.30
N PHE A 80 -23.72 -9.33 -2.90
CA PHE A 80 -24.77 -9.95 -3.71
C PHE A 80 -25.15 -9.19 -4.99
N GLN A 81 -24.29 -8.30 -5.47
CA GLN A 81 -24.50 -7.66 -6.77
C GLN A 81 -23.33 -7.96 -7.70
N PRO A 82 -23.59 -8.39 -8.93
CA PRO A 82 -22.53 -8.51 -9.91
C PRO A 82 -21.90 -7.13 -10.17
N PHE A 83 -20.60 -7.12 -10.35
CA PHE A 83 -19.89 -5.89 -10.67
C PHE A 83 -18.97 -6.09 -11.86
N HIS A 84 -18.67 -4.98 -12.50
CA HIS A 84 -17.81 -4.92 -13.68
C HIS A 84 -16.55 -4.17 -13.33
N VAL A 85 -15.43 -4.63 -13.84
CA VAL A 85 -14.12 -3.99 -13.68
C VAL A 85 -13.55 -3.74 -15.07
N LEU A 86 -13.02 -2.54 -15.27
CA LEU A 86 -12.35 -2.12 -16.49
C LEU A 86 -11.01 -1.51 -16.12
N VAL A 87 -9.95 -1.91 -16.78
CA VAL A 87 -8.62 -1.33 -16.57
C VAL A 87 -8.15 -0.66 -17.85
N ASN A 88 -7.77 0.59 -17.75
CA ASN A 88 -7.15 1.36 -18.82
C ASN A 88 -5.66 1.49 -18.53
N ALA A 89 -4.83 1.18 -19.52
CA ALA A 89 -3.39 1.36 -19.48
C ALA A 89 -2.99 2.53 -20.39
N SER A 90 -2.16 3.42 -19.89
CA SER A 90 -1.63 4.54 -20.69
C SER A 90 -0.11 4.40 -20.79
N LEU A 91 0.38 4.31 -22.02
CA LEU A 91 1.81 4.19 -22.32
C LEU A 91 2.16 5.11 -23.49
N GLY A 92 3.00 6.11 -23.22
CA GLY A 92 3.48 7.02 -24.26
C GLY A 92 2.39 7.76 -25.02
N GLY A 93 1.30 8.14 -24.33
CA GLY A 93 0.18 8.87 -24.94
C GLY A 93 -0.81 8.00 -25.69
N LYS A 94 -0.61 6.69 -25.73
CA LYS A 94 -1.59 5.72 -26.24
C LYS A 94 -2.32 5.08 -25.09
N THR A 95 -3.64 4.98 -25.18
CA THR A 95 -4.47 4.27 -24.20
C THR A 95 -4.82 2.89 -24.75
N LEU A 96 -4.57 1.89 -23.92
CA LEU A 96 -5.01 0.52 -24.17
C LEU A 96 -6.08 0.19 -23.14
N GLU A 97 -7.26 -0.12 -23.62
CA GLU A 97 -8.36 -0.54 -22.76
C GLU A 97 -8.38 -2.07 -22.65
N ILE A 98 -8.27 -2.56 -21.41
CA ILE A 98 -8.40 -3.99 -21.13
C ILE A 98 -9.89 -4.30 -21.09
N PRO A 99 -10.38 -5.32 -21.82
CA PRO A 99 -11.81 -5.61 -21.86
C PRO A 99 -12.41 -5.73 -20.46
N SER A 100 -13.56 -5.13 -20.27
CA SER A 100 -14.25 -5.17 -18.98
C SER A 100 -14.61 -6.61 -18.59
N LYS A 101 -14.43 -6.93 -17.32
CA LYS A 101 -14.72 -8.26 -16.79
C LYS A 101 -15.87 -8.17 -15.79
N ARG A 102 -16.93 -8.94 -16.06
CA ARG A 102 -18.05 -9.10 -15.13
C ARG A 102 -17.68 -10.16 -14.11
N MET A 103 -17.90 -9.89 -12.86
CA MET A 103 -17.55 -10.77 -11.74
C MET A 103 -18.71 -10.87 -10.76
N GLU A 104 -18.83 -12.01 -10.12
CA GLU A 104 -19.76 -12.23 -9.03
C GLU A 104 -18.98 -12.41 -7.74
N LEU A 105 -19.31 -11.64 -6.71
CA LEU A 105 -18.53 -11.58 -5.48
C LEU A 105 -18.41 -12.95 -4.79
N GLN A 106 -19.46 -13.77 -4.89
CA GLN A 106 -19.46 -15.10 -4.30
C GLN A 106 -18.40 -16.04 -4.89
N ASP A 107 -17.93 -15.75 -6.12
CA ASP A 107 -16.86 -16.54 -6.76
C ASP A 107 -15.47 -16.09 -6.34
N LEU A 108 -15.35 -14.91 -5.73
CA LEU A 108 -14.08 -14.27 -5.43
C LEU A 108 -13.68 -14.37 -3.96
N VAL A 109 -14.56 -14.89 -3.10
CA VAL A 109 -14.31 -14.94 -1.66
C VAL A 109 -13.14 -15.88 -1.36
N LYS A 110 -12.14 -15.36 -0.67
CA LYS A 110 -10.99 -16.10 -0.15
C LYS A 110 -10.95 -15.90 1.37
N PRO A 111 -11.19 -16.94 2.18
CA PRO A 111 -11.07 -16.77 3.63
C PRO A 111 -9.61 -16.58 4.06
N GLU A 112 -9.42 -16.00 5.21
CA GLU A 112 -8.11 -15.94 5.83
C GLU A 112 -7.68 -17.30 6.36
N ALA A 113 -6.38 -17.46 6.55
CA ALA A 113 -5.79 -18.69 7.06
C ALA A 113 -6.28 -18.97 8.50
N PRO A 114 -6.53 -20.23 8.86
CA PRO A 114 -6.82 -20.57 10.25
C PRO A 114 -5.69 -20.16 11.20
N VAL A 115 -6.09 -19.80 12.42
CA VAL A 115 -5.18 -19.34 13.47
C VAL A 115 -5.37 -20.19 14.74
N ASN A 116 -4.50 -20.01 15.72
CA ASN A 116 -4.58 -20.65 17.04
C ASN A 116 -4.60 -22.19 16.95
N LEU A 117 -3.76 -22.74 16.06
CA LEU A 117 -3.64 -24.19 15.95
C LEU A 117 -3.12 -24.80 17.26
N THR A 118 -3.85 -25.75 17.81
CA THR A 118 -3.49 -26.40 19.07
C THR A 118 -3.60 -27.92 18.92
N ILE A 119 -2.64 -28.66 19.49
CA ILE A 119 -2.64 -30.11 19.46
C ILE A 119 -2.86 -30.64 20.87
N TYR A 120 -3.78 -31.58 21.01
CA TYR A 120 -4.08 -32.27 22.24
C TYR A 120 -3.81 -33.76 22.10
N ASN A 121 -3.24 -34.39 23.13
CA ASN A 121 -3.20 -35.84 23.25
C ASN A 121 -4.56 -36.32 23.76
N VAL A 122 -5.29 -37.02 22.93
CA VAL A 122 -6.61 -37.57 23.31
C VAL A 122 -6.42 -38.95 23.96
N SER A 123 -5.46 -39.74 23.48
CA SER A 123 -5.09 -41.03 24.04
C SER A 123 -3.63 -41.31 23.72
N SER A 124 -3.17 -42.49 24.18
CA SER A 124 -1.78 -42.91 23.98
C SER A 124 -1.38 -43.01 22.50
N ASN A 125 -2.32 -43.03 21.57
CA ASN A 125 -2.03 -43.20 20.15
C ASN A 125 -2.82 -42.30 19.24
N GLN A 126 -3.42 -41.21 19.79
CA GLN A 126 -4.28 -40.31 19.00
C GLN A 126 -4.08 -38.86 19.39
N LEU A 127 -3.83 -38.06 18.40
CA LEU A 127 -3.79 -36.59 18.56
C LEU A 127 -5.08 -35.96 18.02
N GLN A 128 -5.41 -34.84 18.56
CA GLN A 128 -6.49 -33.98 18.07
C GLN A 128 -5.91 -32.59 17.80
N LEU A 129 -6.01 -32.14 16.57
CA LEU A 129 -5.63 -30.80 16.15
C LEU A 129 -6.90 -29.96 16.06
N THR A 130 -6.88 -28.80 16.69
CA THR A 130 -8.01 -27.80 16.61
C THR A 130 -7.45 -26.47 16.14
N TRP A 131 -8.33 -25.64 15.61
CA TRP A 131 -7.97 -24.32 15.12
C TRP A 131 -9.17 -23.37 15.21
N THR A 132 -8.93 -22.10 15.00
CA THR A 132 -9.96 -21.07 14.91
C THR A 132 -9.89 -20.47 13.52
N SER A 133 -11.05 -20.24 12.90
CA SER A 133 -11.11 -19.58 11.59
C SER A 133 -11.56 -18.13 11.77
N PRO A 134 -10.81 -17.16 11.25
CA PRO A 134 -11.22 -15.74 11.35
C PRO A 134 -12.46 -15.40 10.55
N TYR A 135 -12.83 -16.22 9.59
CA TYR A 135 -13.98 -15.99 8.73
C TYR A 135 -15.28 -15.98 9.54
N PRO A 136 -16.14 -14.96 9.38
CA PRO A 136 -17.31 -14.79 10.28
C PRO A 136 -18.36 -15.88 10.17
N LYS A 137 -18.42 -16.62 9.05
CA LYS A 137 -19.40 -17.70 8.84
C LYS A 137 -18.68 -19.04 8.87
N ALA A 138 -18.18 -19.46 10.04
CA ALA A 138 -17.37 -20.67 10.17
C ALA A 138 -18.05 -21.94 9.63
N GLN A 139 -19.38 -22.01 9.73
CA GLN A 139 -20.16 -23.14 9.19
C GLN A 139 -20.10 -23.22 7.65
N CYS A 140 -19.68 -22.17 6.99
CA CYS A 140 -19.51 -22.11 5.55
C CYS A 140 -18.12 -22.56 5.09
N LEU A 141 -17.26 -23.01 6.01
CA LEU A 141 -15.90 -23.41 5.67
C LEU A 141 -15.78 -24.92 5.55
N GLU A 142 -14.93 -25.35 4.66
CA GLU A 142 -14.28 -26.65 4.67
C GLU A 142 -12.78 -26.44 4.77
N HIS A 143 -12.09 -27.40 5.36
CA HIS A 143 -10.67 -27.25 5.67
C HIS A 143 -9.86 -28.36 4.99
N ALA A 144 -8.57 -28.11 4.82
CA ALA A 144 -7.61 -29.12 4.45
C ALA A 144 -6.46 -29.07 5.45
N VAL A 145 -6.12 -30.21 6.00
CA VAL A 145 -4.98 -30.39 6.89
C VAL A 145 -3.89 -31.08 6.08
N LYS A 146 -2.71 -30.49 6.03
CA LYS A 146 -1.52 -31.21 5.53
C LYS A 146 -0.55 -31.45 6.68
N TYR A 147 0.01 -32.64 6.67
CA TYR A 147 0.96 -33.01 7.71
C TYR A 147 2.10 -33.86 7.15
N LYS A 148 3.18 -33.89 7.88
CA LYS A 148 4.38 -34.65 7.53
C LYS A 148 5.18 -34.91 8.79
N SER A 149 5.74 -36.11 8.91
CA SER A 149 6.72 -36.39 9.96
C SER A 149 8.16 -36.12 9.47
N ASN A 150 9.07 -36.06 10.41
CA ASN A 150 10.50 -35.91 10.11
C ASN A 150 11.09 -37.06 9.27
N LYS A 151 10.42 -38.23 9.27
CA LYS A 151 10.86 -39.42 8.51
C LYS A 151 10.15 -39.52 7.14
N ASP A 152 9.13 -38.72 6.86
CA ASP A 152 8.38 -38.80 5.62
C ASP A 152 9.05 -37.93 4.52
N THR A 153 8.95 -38.40 3.27
CA THR A 153 9.49 -37.66 2.13
C THR A 153 8.49 -36.69 1.53
N SER A 154 7.18 -36.95 1.70
CA SER A 154 6.11 -36.17 1.09
C SER A 154 5.07 -35.75 2.11
N TRP A 155 4.34 -34.67 1.77
CA TRP A 155 3.21 -34.20 2.57
C TRP A 155 1.97 -35.05 2.31
N THR A 156 1.23 -35.35 3.38
CA THR A 156 -0.12 -35.92 3.28
C THR A 156 -1.12 -34.82 3.49
N GLU A 157 -2.10 -34.71 2.60
CA GLU A 157 -3.17 -33.71 2.70
C GLU A 157 -4.51 -34.42 2.82
N GLN A 158 -5.36 -33.96 3.75
CA GLN A 158 -6.68 -34.54 4.01
C GLN A 158 -7.69 -33.43 4.19
N ARG A 159 -8.85 -33.56 3.53
CA ARG A 159 -9.99 -32.65 3.70
C ARG A 159 -10.74 -32.97 4.97
N VAL A 160 -11.16 -31.91 5.67
CA VAL A 160 -11.79 -32.01 6.99
C VAL A 160 -13.02 -31.09 7.02
N LYS A 161 -14.11 -31.57 7.58
CA LYS A 161 -15.28 -30.75 7.89
C LYS A 161 -15.23 -30.36 9.36
N GLY A 162 -15.47 -29.08 9.63
CA GLY A 162 -15.35 -28.54 10.99
C GLY A 162 -13.92 -28.20 11.35
N ASP A 163 -13.73 -27.74 12.56
CA ASP A 163 -12.48 -27.13 13.07
C ASP A 163 -11.64 -28.09 13.92
N VAL A 164 -11.83 -29.40 13.70
CA VAL A 164 -11.15 -30.46 14.47
C VAL A 164 -10.67 -31.55 13.51
N PHE A 165 -9.42 -31.97 13.68
CA PHE A 165 -8.84 -33.08 12.93
C PHE A 165 -8.29 -34.11 13.90
N SER A 166 -8.72 -35.36 13.76
CA SER A 166 -8.21 -36.49 14.56
C SER A 166 -7.11 -37.21 13.79
N PHE A 167 -5.95 -37.26 14.37
CA PHE A 167 -4.78 -37.94 13.79
C PHE A 167 -4.53 -39.24 14.56
N PRO A 168 -4.83 -40.39 13.96
CA PRO A 168 -4.62 -41.68 14.60
C PRO A 168 -3.21 -42.21 14.37
N SER A 169 -2.83 -43.19 15.14
CA SER A 169 -1.59 -43.96 14.96
C SER A 169 -0.31 -43.12 15.08
N VAL A 170 -0.23 -42.36 16.15
CA VAL A 170 0.93 -41.52 16.45
C VAL A 170 2.15 -42.39 16.79
N ASP A 171 3.26 -42.08 16.17
CA ASP A 171 4.56 -42.69 16.47
C ASP A 171 5.35 -41.69 17.33
N TYR A 172 5.64 -42.07 18.56
CA TYR A 172 6.32 -41.21 19.53
C TYR A 172 7.81 -41.00 19.23
N GLU A 173 8.36 -41.80 18.29
CA GLU A 173 9.74 -41.59 17.81
C GLU A 173 9.84 -40.56 16.70
N LYS A 174 8.70 -40.04 16.28
CA LYS A 174 8.61 -39.00 15.20
C LYS A 174 8.09 -37.69 15.75
N TYR A 175 8.43 -36.62 15.08
CA TYR A 175 7.75 -35.35 15.25
C TYR A 175 7.03 -35.02 13.98
N TYR A 176 5.85 -34.43 14.16
CA TYR A 176 4.91 -34.13 13.05
C TYR A 176 4.70 -32.65 12.95
N THR A 177 4.66 -32.14 11.72
CA THR A 177 4.32 -30.74 11.43
C THR A 177 2.98 -30.72 10.73
N PHE A 178 2.06 -29.86 11.20
CA PHE A 178 0.71 -29.71 10.67
C PHE A 178 0.49 -28.29 10.21
N TYR A 179 -0.22 -28.17 9.08
CA TYR A 179 -0.75 -26.92 8.55
C TYR A 179 -2.21 -27.09 8.25
N VAL A 180 -2.99 -26.01 8.33
CA VAL A 180 -4.40 -26.01 7.98
C VAL A 180 -4.68 -24.84 7.03
N ARG A 181 -5.55 -25.06 6.07
CA ARG A 181 -6.12 -24.00 5.21
C ARG A 181 -7.62 -24.19 5.06
N SER A 182 -8.31 -23.14 4.67
CA SER A 182 -9.77 -23.10 4.56
C SER A 182 -10.21 -22.62 3.19
N LYS A 183 -11.39 -23.06 2.78
CA LYS A 183 -12.12 -22.45 1.66
C LYS A 183 -13.63 -22.47 1.95
N ILE A 184 -14.36 -21.65 1.22
CA ILE A 184 -15.83 -21.66 1.30
C ILE A 184 -16.34 -22.99 0.73
N ASN A 185 -17.22 -23.65 1.45
CA ASN A 185 -17.82 -24.90 1.00
C ASN A 185 -18.90 -24.67 -0.08
N SER A 186 -19.25 -25.71 -0.79
CA SER A 186 -20.17 -25.62 -1.93
C SER A 186 -21.63 -25.27 -1.58
N TYR A 187 -21.99 -25.27 -0.30
CA TYR A 187 -23.34 -24.86 0.14
C TYR A 187 -23.44 -23.33 0.31
N CYS A 188 -22.32 -22.68 0.58
CA CYS A 188 -22.28 -21.25 0.90
C CYS A 188 -21.75 -20.38 -0.24
N GLY A 189 -21.08 -20.97 -1.23
CA GLY A 189 -20.56 -20.21 -2.34
C GLY A 189 -19.95 -21.09 -3.43
N SER A 190 -19.64 -20.45 -4.54
CA SER A 190 -19.10 -21.09 -5.75
C SER A 190 -17.57 -20.95 -5.87
N THR A 191 -16.97 -20.15 -4.99
CA THR A 191 -15.53 -19.89 -5.03
C THR A 191 -14.72 -21.17 -4.85
N GLN A 192 -13.61 -21.28 -5.59
CA GLN A 192 -12.65 -22.37 -5.45
C GLN A 192 -11.35 -21.91 -4.76
N LEU A 193 -11.34 -20.69 -4.23
CA LEU A 193 -10.14 -20.08 -3.65
C LEU A 193 -9.90 -20.63 -2.24
N TRP A 194 -8.73 -21.21 -2.06
CA TRP A 194 -8.22 -21.62 -0.75
C TRP A 194 -7.52 -20.46 -0.06
N SER A 195 -7.63 -20.39 1.25
CA SER A 195 -6.80 -19.51 2.07
C SER A 195 -5.31 -19.87 1.92
N GLU A 196 -4.46 -19.01 2.42
CA GLU A 196 -3.07 -19.40 2.67
C GLU A 196 -3.02 -20.49 3.73
N TRP A 197 -1.91 -21.21 3.80
CA TRP A 197 -1.68 -22.16 4.87
C TRP A 197 -1.44 -21.41 6.19
N SER A 198 -1.95 -21.97 7.27
CA SER A 198 -1.73 -21.44 8.63
C SER A 198 -0.24 -21.43 9.00
N ILE A 199 0.07 -20.76 10.09
CA ILE A 199 1.34 -20.97 10.78
C ILE A 199 1.36 -22.44 11.24
N PRO A 200 2.48 -23.15 11.05
CA PRO A 200 2.54 -24.58 11.42
C PRO A 200 2.53 -24.80 12.93
N VAL A 201 2.00 -25.93 13.32
CA VAL A 201 2.17 -26.44 14.69
C VAL A 201 2.92 -27.76 14.61
N VAL A 202 3.83 -27.98 15.56
CA VAL A 202 4.69 -29.18 15.62
C VAL A 202 4.35 -29.96 16.87
N TRP A 203 4.28 -31.28 16.73
CA TRP A 203 4.09 -32.20 17.83
C TRP A 203 5.22 -33.24 17.86
N GLY A 204 5.68 -33.56 19.05
CA GLY A 204 6.68 -34.58 19.25
C GLY A 204 7.96 -34.04 19.86
N SER A 205 8.77 -34.95 20.37
CA SER A 205 10.03 -34.59 21.03
C SER A 205 11.18 -34.61 20.02
N ASN A 206 11.57 -33.46 19.57
CA ASN A 206 12.86 -33.30 18.92
C ASN A 206 13.70 -32.37 19.80
N SER A 207 14.85 -32.83 20.22
CA SER A 207 15.78 -31.98 20.98
C SER A 207 16.24 -30.74 20.21
N THR A 208 16.05 -30.77 18.89
CA THR A 208 16.29 -29.60 18.03
C THR A 208 15.05 -28.72 17.84
N SER A 209 13.83 -29.19 18.21
CA SER A 209 12.60 -28.43 17.99
C SER A 209 12.28 -27.41 19.10
N LYS A 210 13.06 -27.42 20.20
CA LYS A 210 13.03 -26.32 21.17
C LYS A 210 13.44 -24.98 20.52
N GLY A 211 14.08 -25.05 19.35
CA GLY A 211 14.51 -23.86 18.61
C GLY A 211 13.41 -23.08 17.90
N THR A 212 12.30 -23.73 17.48
CA THR A 212 11.35 -23.05 16.60
C THR A 212 10.39 -22.11 17.32
N VAL A 213 9.89 -22.48 18.50
CA VAL A 213 9.05 -21.57 19.28
C VAL A 213 9.91 -20.49 19.98
N GLU A 214 11.06 -20.91 20.49
CA GLU A 214 12.04 -19.96 21.05
C GLU A 214 12.63 -19.06 19.95
N GLU A 215 12.89 -19.60 18.76
CA GLU A 215 13.41 -18.84 17.62
C GLU A 215 12.36 -17.83 17.11
N GLN A 216 11.08 -18.21 17.01
CA GLN A 216 10.01 -17.29 16.65
C GLN A 216 9.78 -16.22 17.74
N LEU A 217 9.81 -16.65 19.01
CA LEU A 217 9.70 -15.71 20.12
C LEU A 217 10.93 -14.79 20.19
N HIS A 218 12.11 -15.34 19.94
CA HIS A 218 13.38 -14.59 19.88
C HIS A 218 13.37 -13.59 18.70
N TRP A 219 12.89 -14.01 17.53
CA TRP A 219 12.72 -13.14 16.36
C TRP A 219 11.73 -12.02 16.62
N PHE A 220 10.61 -12.35 17.26
CA PHE A 220 9.60 -11.37 17.66
C PHE A 220 10.20 -10.35 18.64
N TRP A 221 10.92 -10.81 19.68
CA TRP A 221 11.58 -9.92 20.65
C TRP A 221 12.65 -9.04 20.00
N ILE A 222 13.42 -9.58 19.07
CA ILE A 222 14.45 -8.81 18.35
C ILE A 222 13.79 -7.69 17.54
N HIS A 223 12.80 -8.02 16.71
CA HIS A 223 12.20 -7.01 15.83
C HIS A 223 11.27 -6.04 16.56
N THR A 224 10.55 -6.50 17.56
CA THR A 224 9.52 -5.69 18.23
C THR A 224 10.10 -4.87 19.39
N VAL A 225 11.18 -5.33 20.03
CA VAL A 225 11.71 -4.70 21.22
C VAL A 225 13.15 -4.22 21.01
N LEU A 226 14.06 -5.11 20.60
CA LEU A 226 15.49 -4.77 20.54
C LEU A 226 15.80 -3.74 19.44
N ILE A 227 15.22 -3.89 18.25
CA ILE A 227 15.49 -2.96 17.13
C ILE A 227 14.98 -1.54 17.45
N PRO A 228 13.75 -1.33 17.94
CA PRO A 228 13.31 0.02 18.34
C PRO A 228 14.17 0.61 19.47
N ILE A 229 14.53 -0.18 20.48
CA ILE A 229 15.39 0.31 21.57
C ILE A 229 16.76 0.71 21.03
N ALA A 230 17.38 -0.13 20.20
CA ALA A 230 18.67 0.17 19.58
C ALA A 230 18.60 1.43 18.71
N SER A 231 17.50 1.60 17.96
CA SER A 231 17.31 2.78 17.12
C SER A 231 17.13 4.04 17.96
N CYS A 232 16.39 3.97 19.08
CA CYS A 232 16.24 5.10 20.01
C CYS A 232 17.58 5.48 20.65
N LEU A 233 18.36 4.49 21.06
CA LEU A 233 19.70 4.74 21.62
C LEU A 233 20.62 5.38 20.60
N LEU A 234 20.58 4.90 19.36
CA LEU A 234 21.38 5.47 18.27
C LEU A 234 20.98 6.91 17.98
N LEU A 235 19.67 7.22 17.98
CA LEU A 235 19.17 8.58 17.83
C LEU A 235 19.63 9.47 18.98
N LEU A 236 19.58 9.00 20.22
CA LEU A 236 20.06 9.75 21.38
C LEU A 236 21.55 10.06 21.25
N VAL A 237 22.36 9.06 20.87
CA VAL A 237 23.81 9.27 20.62
C VAL A 237 24.01 10.30 19.52
N LEU A 238 23.25 10.22 18.44
CA LEU A 238 23.35 11.15 17.34
C LEU A 238 22.97 12.58 17.77
N VAL A 239 21.92 12.75 18.58
CA VAL A 239 21.54 14.06 19.13
C VAL A 239 22.64 14.61 20.04
N VAL A 240 23.21 13.76 20.90
CA VAL A 240 24.32 14.19 21.78
C VAL A 240 25.55 14.60 20.95
N LEU A 241 25.84 13.84 19.89
CA LEU A 241 26.95 14.20 18.98
C LEU A 241 26.68 15.54 18.26
N LEU A 242 25.44 15.74 17.78
CA LEU A 242 25.08 17.00 17.13
C LEU A 242 25.22 18.19 18.08
N VAL A 243 24.74 18.06 19.32
CA VAL A 243 24.86 19.11 20.34
C VAL A 243 26.34 19.36 20.68
N ARG A 244 27.14 18.29 20.77
CA ARG A 244 28.57 18.42 20.97
C ARG A 244 29.29 19.08 19.79
N MET A 245 28.88 18.71 18.57
CA MET A 245 29.40 19.29 17.33
C MET A 245 29.07 20.76 17.18
N GLU A 246 27.93 21.23 17.68
CA GLU A 246 27.63 22.68 17.71
C GLU A 246 28.76 23.47 18.42
N ARG A 247 29.22 22.91 19.54
CA ARG A 247 30.35 23.54 20.26
C ARG A 247 31.64 23.50 19.48
N VAL A 248 31.91 22.44 18.76
CA VAL A 248 33.08 22.28 17.91
C VAL A 248 33.00 23.22 16.69
N TRP A 249 31.80 23.36 16.11
CA TRP A 249 31.54 24.27 14.98
C TRP A 249 31.81 25.73 15.36
N VAL A 250 31.40 26.14 16.59
CA VAL A 250 31.68 27.50 17.08
C VAL A 250 33.20 27.76 17.21
N ILE A 251 34.00 26.73 17.48
CA ILE A 251 35.44 26.85 17.61
C ILE A 251 36.10 26.84 16.20
N LEU A 252 35.56 26.06 15.27
CA LEU A 252 36.16 25.90 13.92
C LEU A 252 35.74 27.00 12.94
N MET A 253 34.57 27.64 13.15
CA MET A 253 34.21 28.77 12.30
C MET A 253 35.02 29.99 12.66
N PRO A 254 35.69 30.63 11.66
CA PRO A 254 36.35 31.91 11.92
C PRO A 254 35.32 32.90 12.45
N ARG A 255 35.66 33.57 13.54
CA ARG A 255 34.78 34.60 14.12
C ARG A 255 34.51 35.66 13.07
N ILE A 256 33.27 35.78 12.68
CA ILE A 256 32.81 36.87 11.82
C ILE A 256 33.07 38.15 12.59
N PRO A 257 33.86 39.09 12.07
CA PRO A 257 34.10 40.35 12.76
C PRO A 257 32.74 41.01 13.05
N ASN A 258 32.54 41.40 14.29
CA ASN A 258 31.31 42.06 14.67
C ASN A 258 31.21 43.41 13.94
N PRO A 259 30.29 43.56 12.99
CA PRO A 259 30.23 44.82 12.22
C PRO A 259 29.84 46.02 13.10
N SER A 260 29.23 45.79 14.26
CA SER A 260 28.82 46.89 15.13
C SER A 260 30.00 47.67 15.69
N LYS A 261 31.16 47.03 15.88
CA LYS A 261 32.37 47.74 16.35
C LYS A 261 32.83 48.85 15.41
N ASN A 262 32.60 48.70 14.14
CA ASN A 262 32.95 49.74 13.16
C ASN A 262 31.99 50.91 13.19
N PHE A 263 30.84 50.77 13.80
CA PHE A 263 29.81 51.79 13.89
C PHE A 263 29.63 52.37 15.30
N ASP A 264 30.42 51.89 16.28
CA ASP A 264 30.36 52.40 17.65
C ASP A 264 30.56 53.90 17.69
N GLU A 265 31.50 54.42 16.91
CA GLU A 265 31.78 55.84 16.81
C GLU A 265 30.57 56.63 16.25
N LEU A 266 29.85 56.07 15.28
CA LEU A 266 28.63 56.68 14.75
C LEU A 266 27.58 56.89 15.83
N PHE A 267 27.41 55.91 16.72
CA PHE A 267 26.37 55.97 17.76
C PHE A 267 26.82 56.72 19.02
N ILE A 268 28.07 56.55 19.43
CA ILE A 268 28.60 57.16 20.66
C ILE A 268 28.90 58.66 20.46
N THR A 269 29.64 58.97 19.39
CA THR A 269 30.12 60.32 19.15
C THR A 269 29.15 61.17 18.30
N HIS A 270 28.61 60.58 17.26
CA HIS A 270 27.76 61.28 16.30
C HIS A 270 26.24 61.04 16.47
N LYS A 271 25.83 60.29 17.57
CA LYS A 271 24.46 60.02 17.96
C LYS A 271 23.56 59.47 16.82
N GLY A 272 24.17 58.66 15.94
CA GLY A 272 23.50 58.06 14.80
C GLY A 272 23.42 58.95 13.55
N ASN A 273 24.06 60.09 13.58
CA ASN A 273 24.11 61.00 12.41
C ASN A 273 25.16 60.52 11.41
N PHE A 274 24.72 59.72 10.47
CA PHE A 274 25.55 59.09 9.45
C PHE A 274 26.25 60.13 8.56
N GLN A 275 25.58 61.21 8.28
CA GLN A 275 26.11 62.29 7.41
C GLN A 275 27.36 62.93 8.03
N GLU A 276 27.32 63.19 9.32
CA GLU A 276 28.42 63.79 10.08
C GLU A 276 29.57 62.83 10.26
N TRP A 277 29.24 61.53 10.55
CA TRP A 277 30.22 60.48 10.71
C TRP A 277 30.97 60.16 9.38
N ALA A 278 30.20 60.14 8.28
CA ALA A 278 30.78 59.86 6.95
C ALA A 278 31.48 61.08 6.32
N GLY A 279 31.42 62.24 6.95
CA GLY A 279 32.06 63.46 6.45
C GLY A 279 31.48 64.00 5.15
N VAL A 280 30.17 63.69 4.86
CA VAL A 280 29.55 64.08 3.60
C VAL A 280 29.00 65.51 3.75
N PRO A 281 29.41 66.44 2.84
CA PRO A 281 28.91 67.82 2.89
C PRO A 281 27.39 67.91 2.74
N LYS A 282 26.75 68.80 3.44
CA LYS A 282 25.30 69.01 3.42
C LYS A 282 24.77 69.32 2.04
N ASP A 283 25.51 70.06 1.28
CA ASP A 283 25.16 70.51 -0.07
C ASP A 283 25.01 69.32 -1.02
N LEU A 284 25.82 68.28 -0.83
CA LEU A 284 25.76 67.04 -1.64
C LEU A 284 24.53 66.22 -1.31
N VAL A 285 24.17 66.15 -0.02
CA VAL A 285 22.98 65.38 0.41
C VAL A 285 21.69 66.04 -0.10
N GLU A 286 21.61 67.40 -0.12
CA GLU A 286 20.45 68.10 -0.64
C GLU A 286 20.27 67.90 -2.14
N SER A 287 21.34 67.73 -2.89
CA SER A 287 21.23 67.50 -4.34
C SER A 287 20.64 66.12 -4.67
N PHE A 288 20.67 65.15 -3.73
CA PHE A 288 20.10 63.83 -3.93
C PHE A 288 18.69 63.66 -3.35
N LYS A 289 18.09 64.71 -2.80
CA LYS A 289 16.69 64.61 -2.33
C LYS A 289 15.75 64.44 -3.51
N PRO A 290 15.10 63.28 -3.64
CA PRO A 290 14.17 63.10 -4.75
C PRO A 290 12.93 63.94 -4.52
N ASN A 291 12.45 64.55 -5.59
CA ASN A 291 11.21 65.38 -5.56
C ASN A 291 10.01 64.44 -5.70
N TYR A 292 9.55 63.91 -4.57
CA TYR A 292 8.37 63.06 -4.56
C TYR A 292 7.07 63.85 -4.53
N SER A 293 6.20 63.64 -5.51
CA SER A 293 4.81 64.06 -5.40
C SER A 293 3.99 62.89 -4.84
N GLU A 294 3.41 63.10 -3.70
CA GLU A 294 2.56 62.07 -3.09
C GLU A 294 1.20 62.03 -3.80
N HIS A 295 0.90 60.89 -4.40
CA HIS A 295 -0.41 60.61 -4.96
C HIS A 295 -1.11 59.56 -4.09
N ILE A 296 -2.38 59.80 -3.77
CA ILE A 296 -3.16 58.85 -3.00
C ILE A 296 -3.52 57.66 -3.91
N CYS A 297 -3.02 56.49 -3.55
CA CYS A 297 -3.40 55.27 -4.26
C CYS A 297 -4.61 54.63 -3.59
N TYR A 298 -5.68 54.46 -4.35
CA TYR A 298 -6.86 53.75 -3.89
C TYR A 298 -6.74 52.28 -4.25
N VAL A 299 -6.73 51.42 -3.23
CA VAL A 299 -6.76 49.98 -3.43
C VAL A 299 -8.21 49.52 -3.40
N SER A 300 -8.74 49.07 -4.54
CA SER A 300 -10.05 48.45 -4.60
C SER A 300 -9.91 46.92 -4.68
N GLU A 301 -10.73 46.22 -3.92
CA GLU A 301 -10.79 44.74 -4.01
C GLU A 301 -11.42 44.36 -5.35
N LEU A 302 -10.77 43.47 -6.08
CA LEU A 302 -11.33 42.87 -7.29
C LEU A 302 -12.54 42.00 -6.91
N PRO A 303 -13.66 42.11 -7.65
CA PRO A 303 -14.78 41.20 -7.39
C PRO A 303 -14.39 39.74 -7.66
N PRO A 304 -15.01 38.78 -6.96
CA PRO A 304 -14.65 37.36 -7.13
C PRO A 304 -14.83 36.92 -8.57
N ARG A 305 -13.87 36.20 -9.10
CA ARG A 305 -13.89 35.64 -10.47
C ARG A 305 -15.14 34.80 -10.67
N GLN A 306 -16.02 35.25 -11.52
CA GLN A 306 -17.11 34.42 -12.03
C GLN A 306 -16.52 33.38 -12.98
N SER A 307 -16.99 32.13 -12.83
CA SER A 307 -16.56 31.02 -13.66
C SER A 307 -16.77 31.34 -15.15
N CYS A 308 -15.75 31.09 -15.93
CA CYS A 308 -15.80 31.26 -17.38
C CYS A 308 -16.85 30.35 -18.02
N GLN A 309 -17.88 30.91 -18.56
CA GLN A 309 -18.76 30.23 -19.50
C GLN A 309 -18.08 30.17 -20.87
N PRO A 310 -18.21 29.09 -21.62
CA PRO A 310 -17.58 29.01 -22.95
C PRO A 310 -18.27 30.01 -23.92
N LEU A 311 -17.46 30.81 -24.55
CA LEU A 311 -17.92 31.74 -25.60
C LEU A 311 -18.48 30.99 -26.80
N ALA A 312 -19.72 31.33 -27.15
CA ALA A 312 -20.31 30.88 -28.40
C ALA A 312 -19.56 31.52 -29.57
N LYS A 313 -19.31 30.76 -30.61
CA LYS A 313 -18.64 31.20 -31.84
C LYS A 313 -19.40 32.34 -32.47
N SER A 314 -18.81 33.54 -32.51
CA SER A 314 -19.33 34.62 -33.32
C SER A 314 -18.91 34.42 -34.79
N LYS A 315 -19.87 34.51 -35.67
CA LYS A 315 -19.67 34.52 -37.13
C LYS A 315 -18.77 35.66 -37.53
N GLU A 316 -17.77 35.34 -38.31
CA GLU A 316 -16.90 36.29 -38.98
C GLU A 316 -17.65 36.97 -40.13
N GLU A 317 -17.91 38.23 -39.98
CA GLU A 317 -18.45 39.07 -41.07
C GLU A 317 -17.29 39.91 -41.64
N ALA A 318 -16.98 39.72 -42.88
CA ALA A 318 -15.91 40.42 -43.59
C ALA A 318 -16.31 41.88 -43.90
N PRO A 319 -15.42 42.83 -43.73
CA PRO A 319 -15.73 44.20 -44.19
C PRO A 319 -15.43 44.34 -45.67
N ASN A 320 -16.44 44.69 -46.41
CA ASN A 320 -16.28 45.18 -47.80
C ASN A 320 -15.60 46.54 -47.74
N GLY A 321 -14.60 46.70 -48.60
CA GLY A 321 -13.94 47.93 -48.81
C GLY A 321 -14.83 48.98 -49.53
N ILE A 322 -14.39 50.22 -49.57
CA ILE A 322 -14.57 51.14 -50.66
C ILE A 322 -13.78 52.41 -50.33
N GLU A 323 -13.01 52.81 -51.32
CA GLU A 323 -12.39 54.09 -51.64
C GLU A 323 -11.41 54.69 -50.64
#